data_f6eccc7b8eec8168372d36fc6b45a0f5
#
_entry.id   f6eccc7b8eec8168372d36fc6b45a0f5
#
_cell.length_a   1.000
_cell.length_b   1.000
_cell.length_c   1.000
_cell.angle_alpha   90.00
_cell.angle_beta   90.00
_cell.angle_gamma   90.00
#
_symmetry.space_group_name_H-M   'P 1'
#
loop_
_entity.id
_entity.type
_entity.pdbx_description
1 polymer ?
#
loop_
_entity_poly.entity_id
_entity_poly.type
_entity_poly.pdbx_seq_one_letter_code
_entity_poly.pdbx_strand_id
1 'polypeptide(L)'
;MERITPTGKMRTGGRLRRREFGFTMIEMMIVMAIIIILVSLAIPQYQKAIVRAKESVLKNNLFTLRNVIDEYTVDKKKAPQSLQDLVAAGYLREIPIDPITGSNQTWRVIMEDTLQSVDQTEPGIFDVKSGSDKEGLDGTPYADW
;
A
#
# COMPACT_ATOMS: atom_id res chain seq x y z
N MET A 1 29.84 -63.66 67.66
CA MET A 1 28.78 -63.40 66.70
C MET A 1 28.64 -61.85 66.64
N GLU A 2 29.29 -61.25 65.71
CA GLU A 2 29.41 -59.83 65.58
C GLU A 2 28.59 -59.41 64.38
N ARG A 3 27.59 -58.55 64.58
CA ARG A 3 26.73 -58.01 63.52
C ARG A 3 27.34 -56.71 63.00
N ILE A 4 27.79 -56.73 61.76
CA ILE A 4 28.25 -55.57 61.03
C ILE A 4 27.05 -54.87 60.43
N THR A 5 26.80 -53.63 60.85
CA THR A 5 25.82 -52.72 60.21
C THR A 5 26.47 -51.94 59.10
N PRO A 6 25.91 -51.87 57.90
CA PRO A 6 26.46 -50.95 56.83
C PRO A 6 25.96 -49.51 56.99
N THR A 7 26.90 -48.66 57.15
CA THR A 7 26.67 -47.18 57.16
C THR A 7 26.25 -46.72 55.78
N GLY A 8 24.97 -46.32 55.62
CA GLY A 8 24.46 -45.68 54.41
C GLY A 8 25.04 -44.28 54.19
N LYS A 9 25.79 -44.14 53.10
CA LYS A 9 26.35 -42.89 52.64
C LYS A 9 25.25 -42.06 51.97
N MET A 10 24.73 -41.05 52.67
CA MET A 10 23.81 -40.05 52.05
C MET A 10 24.57 -39.26 50.99
N ARG A 11 24.18 -39.43 49.72
CA ARG A 11 24.59 -38.59 48.59
C ARG A 11 23.77 -37.30 48.69
N THR A 12 24.38 -36.25 49.22
CA THR A 12 23.87 -34.87 49.10
C THR A 12 23.90 -34.48 47.63
N GLY A 13 22.74 -34.49 46.97
CA GLY A 13 22.57 -33.95 45.64
C GLY A 13 22.76 -32.43 45.67
N GLY A 14 23.91 -31.98 45.23
CA GLY A 14 24.16 -30.56 45.03
C GLY A 14 23.23 -30.02 43.99
N ARG A 15 22.20 -29.27 44.40
CA ARG A 15 21.43 -28.41 43.48
C ARG A 15 22.36 -27.40 42.86
N LEU A 16 22.67 -27.58 41.56
CA LEU A 16 23.31 -26.56 40.77
C LEU A 16 22.35 -25.37 40.75
N ARG A 17 22.68 -24.36 41.55
CA ARG A 17 22.01 -23.05 41.51
C ARG A 17 22.28 -22.46 40.13
N ARG A 18 21.30 -22.57 39.22
CA ARG A 18 21.32 -21.77 37.99
C ARG A 18 21.43 -20.29 38.40
N ARG A 19 22.53 -19.68 38.09
CA ARG A 19 22.68 -18.24 38.19
C ARG A 19 21.72 -17.63 37.20
N GLU A 20 20.57 -17.15 37.67
CA GLU A 20 19.69 -16.30 36.90
C GLU A 20 20.39 -14.94 36.79
N PHE A 21 20.95 -14.67 35.62
CA PHE A 21 21.49 -13.37 35.31
C PHE A 21 20.30 -12.44 35.06
N GLY A 22 19.96 -11.62 36.04
CA GLY A 22 19.01 -10.52 35.85
C GLY A 22 19.67 -9.42 35.05
N PHE A 23 18.88 -8.77 34.14
CA PHE A 23 19.33 -7.59 33.41
C PHE A 23 19.62 -6.43 34.36
N THR A 24 20.65 -5.65 34.07
CA THR A 24 20.98 -4.43 34.82
C THR A 24 20.13 -3.27 34.34
N MET A 25 19.88 -2.29 35.22
CA MET A 25 19.15 -1.07 34.82
C MET A 25 19.84 -0.34 33.65
N ILE A 26 21.17 -0.29 33.64
CA ILE A 26 21.94 0.34 32.56
C ILE A 26 21.80 -0.42 31.24
N GLU A 27 21.71 -1.75 31.26
CA GLU A 27 21.52 -2.56 30.09
C GLU A 27 20.14 -2.29 29.44
N MET A 28 19.08 -2.19 30.27
CA MET A 28 17.76 -1.79 29.79
C MET A 28 17.76 -0.39 29.19
N MET A 29 18.46 0.58 29.81
CA MET A 29 18.56 1.93 29.26
C MET A 29 19.26 1.96 27.91
N ILE A 30 20.33 1.20 27.73
CA ILE A 30 21.05 1.10 26.45
C ILE A 30 20.18 0.45 25.39
N VAL A 31 19.49 -0.65 25.73
CA VAL A 31 18.57 -1.35 24.80
C VAL A 31 17.45 -0.41 24.32
N MET A 32 16.82 0.32 25.25
CA MET A 32 15.77 1.29 24.91
C MET A 32 16.31 2.42 24.03
N ALA A 33 17.50 2.93 24.31
CA ALA A 33 18.15 3.96 23.49
C ALA A 33 18.40 3.45 22.06
N ILE A 34 18.89 2.24 21.89
CA ILE A 34 19.12 1.64 20.57
C ILE A 34 17.80 1.46 19.82
N ILE A 35 16.74 0.95 20.47
CA ILE A 35 15.42 0.77 19.85
C ILE A 35 14.87 2.11 19.35
N ILE A 36 14.95 3.17 20.16
CA ILE A 36 14.48 4.51 19.77
C ILE A 36 15.22 5.01 18.54
N ILE A 37 16.53 4.84 18.46
CA ILE A 37 17.34 5.23 17.30
C ILE A 37 16.90 4.45 16.05
N LEU A 38 16.75 3.13 16.14
CA LEU A 38 16.33 2.29 15.02
C LEU A 38 14.92 2.64 14.51
N VAL A 39 13.97 2.84 15.44
CA VAL A 39 12.60 3.25 15.11
C VAL A 39 12.57 4.61 14.42
N SER A 40 13.36 5.58 14.89
CA SER A 40 13.45 6.92 14.30
C SER A 40 13.90 6.91 12.84
N LEU A 41 14.76 5.97 12.45
CA LEU A 41 15.19 5.79 11.07
C LEU A 41 14.18 4.98 10.22
N ALA A 42 13.44 4.06 10.83
CA ALA A 42 12.50 3.18 10.13
C ALA A 42 11.21 3.90 9.70
N ILE A 43 10.67 4.80 10.52
CA ILE A 43 9.39 5.47 10.26
C ILE A 43 9.37 6.23 8.90
N PRO A 44 10.33 7.11 8.56
CA PRO A 44 10.28 7.85 7.32
C PRO A 44 10.41 6.96 6.08
N GLN A 45 11.16 5.86 6.17
CA GLN A 45 11.28 4.89 5.09
C GLN A 45 9.97 4.14 4.84
N TYR A 46 9.26 3.78 5.90
CA TYR A 46 7.96 3.12 5.81
C TYR A 46 6.92 4.02 5.14
N GLN A 47 6.87 5.31 5.48
CA GLN A 47 5.96 6.27 4.86
C GLN A 47 6.21 6.40 3.35
N LYS A 48 7.47 6.51 2.92
CA LYS A 48 7.83 6.56 1.49
C LYS A 48 7.43 5.28 0.75
N ALA A 49 7.56 4.11 1.39
CA ALA A 49 7.15 2.85 0.79
C ALA A 49 5.63 2.79 0.56
N ILE A 50 4.82 3.29 1.50
CA ILE A 50 3.36 3.38 1.35
C ILE A 50 2.99 4.30 0.19
N VAL A 51 3.59 5.49 0.10
CA VAL A 51 3.32 6.43 -1.00
C VAL A 51 3.68 5.80 -2.33
N ARG A 52 4.86 5.17 -2.46
CA ARG A 52 5.27 4.48 -3.68
C ARG A 52 4.30 3.37 -4.09
N ALA A 53 3.79 2.60 -3.13
CA ALA A 53 2.79 1.58 -3.41
C ALA A 53 1.48 2.20 -3.95
N LYS A 54 1.01 3.30 -3.35
CA LYS A 54 -0.17 4.03 -3.83
C LYS A 54 0.03 4.60 -5.23
N GLU A 55 1.19 5.17 -5.51
CA GLU A 55 1.55 5.68 -6.85
C GLU A 55 1.54 4.56 -7.90
N SER A 56 2.05 3.38 -7.55
CA SER A 56 2.00 2.23 -8.45
C SER A 56 0.58 1.79 -8.76
N VAL A 57 -0.30 1.76 -7.75
CA VAL A 57 -1.73 1.46 -7.94
C VAL A 57 -2.41 2.55 -8.78
N LEU A 58 -2.11 3.83 -8.52
CA LEU A 58 -2.67 4.95 -9.31
C LEU A 58 -2.29 4.81 -10.79
N LYS A 59 -1.02 4.60 -11.11
CA LYS A 59 -0.55 4.40 -12.50
C LYS A 59 -1.26 3.23 -13.18
N ASN A 60 -1.43 2.12 -12.48
CA ASN A 60 -2.14 0.97 -13.02
C ASN A 60 -3.62 1.27 -13.26
N ASN A 61 -4.29 1.99 -12.36
CA ASN A 61 -5.69 2.38 -12.51
C ASN A 61 -5.88 3.35 -13.69
N LEU A 62 -5.00 4.35 -13.83
CA LEU A 62 -5.01 5.28 -14.96
C LEU A 62 -4.79 4.54 -16.29
N PHE A 63 -3.81 3.64 -16.35
CA PHE A 63 -3.57 2.82 -17.53
C PHE A 63 -4.78 1.97 -17.90
N THR A 64 -5.42 1.35 -16.92
CA THR A 64 -6.62 0.54 -17.14
C THR A 64 -7.78 1.38 -17.65
N LEU A 65 -8.04 2.54 -17.01
CA LEU A 65 -9.12 3.44 -17.43
C LEU A 65 -8.92 3.95 -18.86
N ARG A 66 -7.70 4.37 -19.21
CA ARG A 66 -7.36 4.85 -20.57
C ARG A 66 -7.56 3.76 -21.61
N ASN A 67 -7.07 2.55 -21.36
CA ASN A 67 -7.23 1.43 -22.27
C ASN A 67 -8.71 1.10 -22.49
N VAL A 68 -9.52 1.13 -21.44
CA VAL A 68 -10.95 0.81 -21.53
C VAL A 68 -11.72 1.92 -22.25
N ILE A 69 -11.34 3.18 -22.08
CA ILE A 69 -11.90 4.31 -22.86
C ILE A 69 -11.61 4.13 -24.34
N ASP A 70 -10.36 3.78 -24.69
CA ASP A 70 -9.95 3.54 -26.07
C ASP A 70 -10.72 2.34 -26.68
N GLU A 71 -10.82 1.23 -25.95
CA GLU A 71 -11.56 0.04 -26.37
C GLU A 71 -13.03 0.33 -26.61
N TYR A 72 -13.68 1.04 -25.67
CA TYR A 72 -15.07 1.49 -25.83
C TYR A 72 -15.24 2.36 -27.07
N THR A 73 -14.33 3.32 -27.27
CA THR A 73 -14.38 4.26 -28.41
C THR A 73 -14.23 3.54 -29.75
N VAL A 74 -13.33 2.57 -29.83
CA VAL A 74 -13.14 1.75 -31.03
C VAL A 74 -14.37 0.91 -31.34
N ASP A 75 -14.94 0.27 -30.34
CA ASP A 75 -16.09 -0.63 -30.51
C ASP A 75 -17.38 0.11 -30.81
N LYS A 76 -17.64 1.18 -30.08
CA LYS A 76 -18.90 1.96 -30.21
C LYS A 76 -18.82 3.06 -31.26
N LYS A 77 -17.64 3.35 -31.82
CA LYS A 77 -17.39 4.46 -32.75
C LYS A 77 -17.75 5.83 -32.17
N LYS A 78 -17.82 5.94 -30.86
CA LYS A 78 -18.06 7.15 -30.10
C LYS A 78 -17.42 7.05 -28.71
N ALA A 79 -16.86 8.14 -28.21
CA ALA A 79 -16.28 8.20 -26.87
C ALA A 79 -17.37 8.14 -25.79
N PRO A 80 -17.08 7.57 -24.60
CA PRO A 80 -18.03 7.51 -23.48
C PRO A 80 -18.29 8.93 -22.94
N GLN A 81 -19.54 9.19 -22.49
CA GLN A 81 -19.92 10.47 -21.90
C GLN A 81 -19.60 10.52 -20.41
N SER A 82 -19.53 9.36 -19.77
CA SER A 82 -19.19 9.20 -18.34
C SER A 82 -18.41 7.89 -18.12
N LEU A 83 -17.68 7.82 -17.01
CA LEU A 83 -17.03 6.57 -16.60
C LEU A 83 -18.05 5.47 -16.26
N GLN A 84 -19.27 5.85 -15.89
CA GLN A 84 -20.37 4.93 -15.64
C GLN A 84 -20.83 4.21 -16.92
N ASP A 85 -20.68 4.81 -18.09
CA ASP A 85 -21.02 4.18 -19.37
C ASP A 85 -20.13 2.96 -19.64
N LEU A 86 -18.86 3.01 -19.21
CA LEU A 86 -17.93 1.89 -19.29
C LEU A 86 -18.37 0.70 -18.42
N VAL A 87 -18.93 0.99 -17.24
CA VAL A 87 -19.47 -0.03 -16.34
C VAL A 87 -20.80 -0.58 -16.92
N ALA A 88 -21.69 0.29 -17.36
CA ALA A 88 -22.98 -0.10 -17.94
C ALA A 88 -22.82 -0.95 -19.23
N ALA A 89 -21.80 -0.65 -20.03
CA ALA A 89 -21.49 -1.40 -21.24
C ALA A 89 -20.65 -2.69 -20.98
N GLY A 90 -20.24 -2.94 -19.74
CA GLY A 90 -19.54 -4.15 -19.33
C GLY A 90 -18.02 -4.17 -19.57
N TYR A 91 -17.42 -3.04 -19.96
CA TYR A 91 -15.96 -2.91 -20.11
C TYR A 91 -15.22 -2.82 -18.77
N LEU A 92 -15.88 -2.27 -17.76
CA LEU A 92 -15.42 -2.27 -16.38
C LEU A 92 -16.43 -2.95 -15.46
N ARG A 93 -15.97 -3.64 -14.43
CA ARG A 93 -16.85 -4.14 -13.36
C ARG A 93 -17.31 -3.02 -12.45
N GLU A 94 -16.39 -2.14 -12.12
CA GLU A 94 -16.61 -0.96 -11.28
C GLU A 94 -15.54 0.08 -11.58
N ILE A 95 -15.82 1.33 -11.28
CA ILE A 95 -14.82 2.41 -11.39
C ILE A 95 -13.80 2.22 -10.28
N PRO A 96 -12.49 2.11 -10.59
CA PRO A 96 -11.46 1.91 -9.59
C PRO A 96 -11.37 3.10 -8.64
N ILE A 97 -10.99 2.81 -7.39
CA ILE A 97 -10.76 3.85 -6.38
C ILE A 97 -9.40 4.51 -6.64
N ASP A 98 -9.37 5.84 -6.65
CA ASP A 98 -8.13 6.61 -6.65
C ASP A 98 -7.44 6.42 -5.28
N PRO A 99 -6.24 5.78 -5.22
CA PRO A 99 -5.57 5.47 -3.96
C PRO A 99 -5.06 6.71 -3.21
N ILE A 100 -5.00 7.86 -3.86
CA ILE A 100 -4.53 9.11 -3.28
C ILE A 100 -5.68 9.86 -2.60
N THR A 101 -6.85 9.93 -3.24
CA THR A 101 -8.05 10.59 -2.70
C THR A 101 -8.90 9.65 -1.86
N GLY A 102 -8.80 8.33 -2.09
CA GLY A 102 -9.61 7.30 -1.43
C GLY A 102 -11.04 7.20 -1.97
N SER A 103 -11.34 7.77 -3.13
CA SER A 103 -12.68 7.78 -3.74
C SER A 103 -12.62 7.39 -5.22
N ASN A 104 -13.70 6.79 -5.71
CA ASN A 104 -13.90 6.52 -7.14
C ASN A 104 -14.62 7.65 -7.89
N GLN A 105 -15.01 8.72 -7.19
CA GLN A 105 -15.73 9.85 -7.76
C GLN A 105 -14.83 11.06 -8.05
N THR A 106 -13.57 10.97 -7.68
CA THR A 106 -12.63 12.10 -7.77
C THR A 106 -11.81 12.10 -9.06
N TRP A 107 -12.03 11.16 -9.96
CA TRP A 107 -11.38 11.16 -11.26
C TRP A 107 -11.72 12.41 -12.06
N ARG A 108 -10.71 13.07 -12.59
CA ARG A 108 -10.87 14.21 -13.51
C ARG A 108 -10.91 13.66 -14.92
N VAL A 109 -12.05 13.80 -15.58
CA VAL A 109 -12.22 13.43 -16.97
C VAL A 109 -11.87 14.60 -17.87
N ILE A 110 -11.16 14.31 -18.96
CA ILE A 110 -10.82 15.29 -19.99
C ILE A 110 -11.66 14.93 -21.20
N MET A 111 -12.48 15.89 -21.65
CA MET A 111 -13.34 15.73 -22.82
C MET A 111 -12.55 16.05 -24.10
N GLU A 112 -12.95 15.43 -25.19
CA GLU A 112 -12.43 15.77 -26.53
C GLU A 112 -12.74 17.21 -26.89
N ASP A 113 -11.78 17.89 -27.51
CA ASP A 113 -12.00 19.25 -28.03
C ASP A 113 -12.75 19.24 -29.36
N THR A 114 -12.70 18.13 -30.09
CA THR A 114 -13.32 17.97 -31.42
C THR A 114 -13.95 16.56 -31.53
N LEU A 115 -15.09 16.47 -32.23
CA LEU A 115 -15.75 15.20 -32.50
C LEU A 115 -14.87 14.34 -33.41
N GLN A 116 -14.52 13.13 -32.96
CA GLN A 116 -13.67 12.20 -33.73
C GLN A 116 -14.48 11.30 -34.68
N SER A 117 -15.81 11.28 -34.53
CA SER A 117 -16.68 10.43 -35.37
C SER A 117 -17.87 11.22 -35.91
N VAL A 118 -18.28 10.87 -37.11
CA VAL A 118 -19.45 11.48 -37.80
C VAL A 118 -20.75 11.20 -37.06
N ASP A 119 -20.81 10.11 -36.30
CA ASP A 119 -21.99 9.68 -35.53
C ASP A 119 -22.01 10.26 -34.11
N GLN A 120 -20.98 11.00 -33.71
CA GLN A 120 -20.86 11.61 -32.41
C GLN A 120 -21.45 13.01 -32.42
N THR A 121 -22.48 13.25 -31.58
CA THR A 121 -23.16 14.55 -31.47
C THR A 121 -22.60 15.43 -30.35
N GLU A 122 -21.92 14.81 -29.36
CA GLU A 122 -21.35 15.48 -28.20
C GLU A 122 -19.93 14.96 -27.94
N PRO A 123 -19.00 15.83 -27.46
CA PRO A 123 -17.67 15.40 -27.09
C PRO A 123 -17.73 14.39 -25.94
N GLY A 124 -16.93 13.34 -26.03
CA GLY A 124 -16.83 12.32 -24.98
C GLY A 124 -15.52 12.39 -24.21
N ILE A 125 -15.34 11.48 -23.28
CA ILE A 125 -14.13 11.37 -22.48
C ILE A 125 -12.98 10.87 -23.34
N PHE A 126 -11.90 11.66 -23.39
CA PHE A 126 -10.67 11.33 -24.09
C PHE A 126 -9.58 10.80 -23.12
N ASP A 127 -9.46 11.40 -21.95
CA ASP A 127 -8.45 11.03 -20.97
C ASP A 127 -8.97 11.16 -19.54
N VAL A 128 -8.28 10.53 -18.61
CA VAL A 128 -8.60 10.55 -17.18
C VAL A 128 -7.33 10.84 -16.39
N LYS A 129 -7.45 11.71 -15.39
CA LYS A 129 -6.40 12.05 -14.43
C LYS A 129 -6.85 11.86 -12.99
N SER A 130 -5.88 11.81 -12.06
CA SER A 130 -6.21 11.81 -10.63
C SER A 130 -6.89 13.12 -10.21
N GLY A 131 -7.82 13.04 -9.28
CA GLY A 131 -8.45 14.20 -8.64
C GLY A 131 -7.64 14.86 -7.54
N SER A 132 -6.43 14.36 -7.28
CA SER A 132 -5.57 14.87 -6.21
C SER A 132 -4.63 15.96 -6.71
N ASP A 133 -4.60 17.11 -6.01
CA ASP A 133 -3.64 18.19 -6.26
C ASP A 133 -2.31 18.00 -5.50
N LYS A 134 -2.11 16.84 -4.81
CA LYS A 134 -0.87 16.53 -4.11
C LYS A 134 0.23 16.19 -5.11
N GLU A 135 1.48 16.39 -4.67
CA GLU A 135 2.67 16.02 -5.43
C GLU A 135 3.10 14.57 -5.13
N GLY A 136 3.56 13.91 -6.17
CA GLY A 136 4.17 12.59 -6.08
C GLY A 136 5.59 12.62 -5.52
N LEU A 137 6.18 11.43 -5.35
CA LEU A 137 7.58 11.31 -4.88
C LEU A 137 8.60 11.87 -5.86
N ASP A 138 8.21 12.04 -7.12
CA ASP A 138 9.01 12.64 -8.19
C ASP A 138 8.83 14.17 -8.29
N GLY A 139 7.97 14.76 -7.45
CA GLY A 139 7.67 16.19 -7.43
C GLY A 139 6.66 16.65 -8.50
N THR A 140 6.05 15.71 -9.25
CA THR A 140 4.98 16.05 -10.20
C THR A 140 3.61 15.96 -9.52
N PRO A 141 2.68 16.90 -9.77
CA PRO A 141 1.31 16.79 -9.26
C PRO A 141 0.60 15.57 -9.82
N TYR A 142 -0.16 14.84 -8.99
CA TYR A 142 -0.95 13.70 -9.46
C TYR A 142 -2.03 14.11 -10.47
N ALA A 143 -2.46 15.34 -10.43
CA ALA A 143 -3.38 15.91 -11.42
C ALA A 143 -2.80 15.98 -12.86
N ASP A 144 -1.50 15.80 -13.02
CA ASP A 144 -0.82 15.80 -14.31
C ASP A 144 -0.48 14.40 -14.84
N TRP A 145 -0.77 13.37 -14.03
CA TRP A 145 -0.48 11.98 -14.38
C TRP A 145 -1.45 11.39 -15.37
#